data_2aa8090f2865b53b1e466c8bd185c792
#
_entry.id   2aa8090f2865b53b1e466c8bd185c792
#
_cell.length_a   1.000
_cell.length_b   1.000
_cell.length_c   1.000
_cell.angle_alpha   90.00
_cell.angle_beta   90.00
_cell.angle_gamma   90.00
#
_symmetry.space_group_name_H-M   'P 1'
#
loop_
_entity.id
_entity.type
_entity.pdbx_description
1 polymer ?
#
loop_
_entity_poly.entity_id
_entity_poly.type
_entity_poly.pdbx_seq_one_letter_code
_entity_poly.pdbx_strand_id
1 'polypeptide(L)'
;MEKTTLVIHPKDASTDFLARIYKDKDWDIIKSWPKDPASLKRFMDCYDRIIMMGHGTPSGLLNVGSFYKNELMSQPYVIDNFFVDLLQTKETISIWCHSDQFARQYKLPGFHTGMIISEVCEAQYVLSKTPLTAEETLDNMNLFADVVGKHIDNPNLLEMQRLIRKEYNRYDPVSVFNRENIIMLDADGKDLVEEICQTK
;
A
#
# COMPACT_ATOMS: atom_id res chain seq x y z
N MET A 1 -13.60 -19.49 7.93
CA MET A 1 -13.43 -19.56 6.46
C MET A 1 -12.27 -18.67 6.10
N GLU A 2 -11.44 -19.07 5.16
CA GLU A 2 -10.40 -18.23 4.60
C GLU A 2 -11.03 -17.11 3.77
N LYS A 3 -10.51 -15.87 3.91
CA LYS A 3 -11.06 -14.72 3.19
C LYS A 3 -10.69 -14.77 1.72
N THR A 4 -11.65 -14.54 0.84
CA THR A 4 -11.36 -14.34 -0.57
C THR A 4 -10.62 -13.02 -0.75
N THR A 5 -9.47 -13.07 -1.44
CA THR A 5 -8.56 -11.92 -1.53
C THR A 5 -8.32 -11.52 -2.98
N LEU A 6 -8.45 -10.22 -3.27
CA LEU A 6 -8.09 -9.61 -4.54
C LEU A 6 -6.91 -8.67 -4.35
N VAL A 7 -5.92 -8.79 -5.23
CA VAL A 7 -4.77 -7.88 -5.34
C VAL A 7 -4.95 -6.98 -6.56
N ILE A 8 -4.88 -5.67 -6.38
CA ILE A 8 -4.81 -4.67 -7.45
C ILE A 8 -3.41 -4.06 -7.43
N HIS A 9 -2.58 -4.47 -8.38
CA HIS A 9 -1.20 -4.02 -8.52
C HIS A 9 -0.93 -3.64 -9.98
N PRO A 10 -1.20 -2.38 -10.38
CA PRO A 10 -0.94 -1.90 -11.73
C PRO A 10 0.50 -2.15 -12.16
N LYS A 11 0.68 -2.67 -13.37
CA LYS A 11 2.00 -3.06 -13.87
C LYS A 11 2.92 -1.84 -14.01
N ASP A 12 3.99 -1.81 -13.23
CA ASP A 12 5.04 -0.80 -13.28
C ASP A 12 6.37 -1.39 -12.79
N ALA A 13 7.45 -1.18 -13.55
CA ALA A 13 8.75 -1.78 -13.25
C ALA A 13 9.33 -1.28 -11.91
N SER A 14 9.06 -0.03 -11.51
CA SER A 14 9.57 0.54 -10.25
C SER A 14 8.84 0.00 -9.02
N THR A 15 7.67 -0.61 -9.18
CA THR A 15 6.90 -1.24 -8.10
C THR A 15 6.89 -2.77 -8.16
N ASP A 16 7.60 -3.39 -9.11
CA ASP A 16 7.62 -4.85 -9.28
C ASP A 16 8.11 -5.60 -8.03
N PHE A 17 8.93 -4.96 -7.16
CA PHE A 17 9.34 -5.55 -5.88
C PHE A 17 8.14 -5.89 -4.97
N LEU A 18 7.02 -5.17 -5.07
CA LEU A 18 5.79 -5.45 -4.31
C LEU A 18 5.16 -6.80 -4.69
N ALA A 19 5.49 -7.37 -5.86
CA ALA A 19 5.02 -8.70 -6.24
C ALA A 19 5.49 -9.81 -5.29
N ARG A 20 6.58 -9.57 -4.54
CA ARG A 20 7.07 -10.49 -3.49
C ARG A 20 6.04 -10.71 -2.37
N ILE A 21 5.16 -9.73 -2.12
CA ILE A 21 4.11 -9.78 -1.09
C ILE A 21 3.13 -10.93 -1.36
N TYR A 22 2.83 -11.21 -2.63
CA TYR A 22 1.81 -12.18 -3.02
C TYR A 22 2.32 -13.34 -3.89
N LYS A 23 3.65 -13.47 -4.08
CA LYS A 23 4.26 -14.46 -5.00
C LYS A 23 3.86 -15.92 -4.71
N ASP A 24 3.63 -16.24 -3.43
CA ASP A 24 3.33 -17.60 -2.97
C ASP A 24 1.86 -17.75 -2.53
N LYS A 25 0.98 -16.84 -2.98
CA LYS A 25 -0.44 -16.81 -2.61
C LYS A 25 -1.33 -17.23 -3.79
N ASP A 26 -2.38 -17.97 -3.49
CA ASP A 26 -3.42 -18.33 -4.45
C ASP A 26 -4.53 -17.26 -4.41
N TRP A 27 -4.19 -16.05 -4.85
CA TRP A 27 -5.07 -14.88 -4.88
C TRP A 27 -5.31 -14.40 -6.29
N ASP A 28 -6.46 -13.81 -6.54
CA ASP A 28 -6.72 -13.12 -7.80
C ASP A 28 -5.94 -11.82 -7.90
N ILE A 29 -5.27 -11.59 -9.04
CA ILE A 29 -4.38 -10.45 -9.25
C ILE A 29 -4.79 -9.67 -10.48
N ILE A 30 -5.03 -8.37 -10.32
CA ILE A 30 -5.27 -7.41 -11.40
C ILE A 30 -4.02 -6.55 -11.58
N LYS A 31 -3.35 -6.71 -12.73
CA LYS A 31 -2.21 -5.86 -13.15
C LYS A 31 -2.59 -4.79 -14.16
N SER A 32 -3.77 -4.89 -14.75
CA SER A 32 -4.32 -3.94 -15.72
C SER A 32 -5.82 -4.12 -15.79
N TRP A 33 -6.57 -3.03 -15.84
CA TRP A 33 -8.02 -3.06 -15.97
C TRP A 33 -8.46 -2.14 -17.12
N PRO A 34 -8.65 -2.68 -18.33
CA PRO A 34 -9.00 -1.88 -19.51
C PRO A 34 -10.50 -1.54 -19.60
N LYS A 35 -11.31 -2.05 -18.65
CA LYS A 35 -12.76 -1.85 -18.62
C LYS A 35 -13.12 -0.63 -17.79
N ASP A 36 -14.40 -0.26 -17.82
CA ASP A 36 -14.93 0.86 -17.04
C ASP A 36 -14.83 0.62 -15.51
N PRO A 37 -14.77 1.69 -14.69
CA PRO A 37 -14.67 1.59 -13.22
C PRO A 37 -15.82 0.82 -12.58
N ALA A 38 -17.04 0.91 -13.13
CA ALA A 38 -18.20 0.23 -12.56
C ALA A 38 -18.08 -1.30 -12.70
N SER A 39 -17.47 -1.79 -13.77
CA SER A 39 -17.18 -3.23 -13.90
C SER A 39 -16.09 -3.71 -12.92
N LEU A 40 -15.06 -2.87 -12.65
CA LEU A 40 -14.06 -3.18 -11.63
C LEU A 40 -14.72 -3.22 -10.24
N LYS A 41 -15.54 -2.24 -9.91
CA LYS A 41 -16.24 -2.18 -8.64
C LYS A 41 -17.10 -3.42 -8.39
N ARG A 42 -17.87 -3.88 -9.39
CA ARG A 42 -18.65 -5.13 -9.31
C ARG A 42 -17.76 -6.36 -9.13
N PHE A 43 -16.59 -6.39 -9.77
CA PHE A 43 -15.66 -7.49 -9.61
C PHE A 43 -15.05 -7.50 -8.19
N MET A 44 -14.62 -6.35 -7.69
CA MET A 44 -14.10 -6.20 -6.33
C MET A 44 -15.12 -6.61 -5.25
N ASP A 45 -16.41 -6.42 -5.53
CA ASP A 45 -17.49 -6.75 -4.57
C ASP A 45 -17.57 -8.25 -4.24
N CYS A 46 -17.03 -9.10 -5.10
CA CYS A 46 -16.97 -10.55 -4.89
C CYS A 46 -15.94 -11.01 -3.83
N TYR A 47 -15.10 -10.09 -3.30
CA TYR A 47 -14.01 -10.41 -2.40
C TYR A 47 -14.22 -9.83 -1.00
N ASP A 48 -13.68 -10.51 0.02
CA ASP A 48 -13.74 -10.07 1.42
C ASP A 48 -12.61 -9.07 1.73
N ARG A 49 -11.44 -9.27 1.12
CA ARG A 49 -10.21 -8.49 1.30
C ARG A 49 -9.74 -7.90 -0.01
N ILE A 50 -9.42 -6.61 0.00
CA ILE A 50 -8.84 -5.90 -1.16
C ILE A 50 -7.46 -5.38 -0.79
N ILE A 51 -6.43 -5.86 -1.48
CA ILE A 51 -5.06 -5.39 -1.35
C ILE A 51 -4.74 -4.55 -2.58
N MET A 52 -4.37 -3.31 -2.34
CA MET A 52 -4.09 -2.31 -3.39
C MET A 52 -2.67 -1.82 -3.22
N MET A 53 -1.84 -1.90 -4.27
CA MET A 53 -0.44 -1.52 -4.17
C MET A 53 0.13 -0.98 -5.48
N GLY A 54 1.12 -0.09 -5.37
CA GLY A 54 1.76 0.53 -6.52
C GLY A 54 2.08 2.00 -6.29
N HIS A 55 2.16 2.79 -7.35
CA HIS A 55 2.23 4.24 -7.23
C HIS A 55 0.88 4.85 -6.90
N GLY A 56 0.90 5.92 -6.10
CA GLY A 56 -0.33 6.63 -5.77
C GLY A 56 -0.11 8.03 -5.21
N THR A 57 -1.21 8.66 -4.88
CA THR A 57 -1.31 10.01 -4.33
C THR A 57 -2.39 10.04 -3.24
N PRO A 58 -2.59 11.15 -2.53
CA PRO A 58 -3.75 11.30 -1.65
C PRO A 58 -5.11 11.15 -2.33
N SER A 59 -5.16 11.16 -3.67
CA SER A 59 -6.40 11.00 -4.45
C SER A 59 -6.68 9.56 -4.89
N GLY A 60 -5.70 8.64 -4.76
CA GLY A 60 -5.89 7.23 -5.10
C GLY A 60 -4.66 6.52 -5.66
N LEU A 61 -4.88 5.26 -6.05
CA LEU A 61 -3.89 4.40 -6.68
C LEU A 61 -3.82 4.70 -8.18
N LEU A 62 -2.62 4.98 -8.69
CA LEU A 62 -2.40 5.31 -10.10
C LEU A 62 -2.55 4.09 -11.01
N ASN A 63 -3.05 4.34 -12.21
CA ASN A 63 -3.20 3.32 -13.25
C ASN A 63 -1.87 3.09 -14.00
N VAL A 64 -1.80 1.99 -14.76
CA VAL A 64 -0.64 1.63 -15.60
C VAL A 64 -0.22 2.79 -16.49
N GLY A 65 1.06 3.13 -16.46
CA GLY A 65 1.67 4.13 -17.32
C GLY A 65 1.35 5.59 -16.99
N SER A 66 0.63 5.87 -15.89
CA SER A 66 0.32 7.25 -15.47
C SER A 66 1.55 8.06 -15.09
N PHE A 67 2.67 7.40 -14.73
CA PHE A 67 3.94 8.06 -14.39
C PHE A 67 4.84 8.35 -15.61
N TYR A 68 4.76 7.55 -16.69
CA TYR A 68 5.75 7.57 -17.77
C TYR A 68 5.27 8.20 -19.07
N LYS A 69 3.99 8.54 -19.18
CA LYS A 69 3.45 9.18 -20.38
C LYS A 69 2.90 10.55 -20.02
N ASN A 70 3.47 11.58 -20.65
CA ASN A 70 2.91 12.95 -20.70
C ASN A 70 1.54 13.01 -21.43
N GLU A 71 0.92 11.89 -21.70
CA GLU A 71 -0.42 11.80 -22.27
C GLU A 71 -1.43 11.91 -21.14
N LEU A 72 -2.32 12.90 -21.21
CA LEU A 72 -3.50 13.01 -20.37
C LEU A 72 -4.31 11.72 -20.49
N MET A 73 -4.09 10.77 -19.60
CA MET A 73 -4.94 9.58 -19.53
C MET A 73 -6.33 10.01 -19.06
N SER A 74 -7.36 9.56 -19.75
CA SER A 74 -8.77 9.83 -19.38
C SER A 74 -9.12 9.33 -17.96
N GLN A 75 -8.31 8.39 -17.44
CA GLN A 75 -8.43 7.84 -16.08
C GLN A 75 -7.03 7.61 -15.49
N PRO A 76 -6.46 8.61 -14.78
CA PRO A 76 -5.14 8.47 -14.18
C PRO A 76 -5.11 7.48 -13.01
N TYR A 77 -6.25 7.23 -12.36
CA TYR A 77 -6.38 6.33 -11.22
C TYR A 77 -7.10 5.03 -11.61
N VAL A 78 -6.66 3.91 -11.03
CA VAL A 78 -7.38 2.65 -11.06
C VAL A 78 -8.31 2.54 -9.85
N ILE A 79 -7.93 3.13 -8.73
CA ILE A 79 -8.75 3.30 -7.53
C ILE A 79 -8.75 4.78 -7.14
N ASP A 80 -9.93 5.35 -6.98
CA ASP A 80 -10.16 6.72 -6.53
C ASP A 80 -11.43 6.80 -5.64
N ASN A 81 -11.97 7.99 -5.45
CA ASN A 81 -13.15 8.21 -4.63
C ASN A 81 -14.42 7.49 -5.10
N PHE A 82 -14.49 7.04 -6.36
CA PHE A 82 -15.61 6.25 -6.87
C PHE A 82 -15.77 4.89 -6.17
N PHE A 83 -14.70 4.38 -5.58
CA PHE A 83 -14.67 3.05 -4.93
C PHE A 83 -14.91 3.11 -3.41
N VAL A 84 -14.97 4.29 -2.82
CA VAL A 84 -14.95 4.49 -1.36
C VAL A 84 -16.06 3.73 -0.64
N ASP A 85 -17.29 3.81 -1.10
CA ASP A 85 -18.45 3.14 -0.50
C ASP A 85 -18.31 1.60 -0.49
N LEU A 86 -17.68 1.03 -1.51
CA LEU A 86 -17.32 -0.38 -1.51
C LEU A 86 -16.18 -0.68 -0.52
N LEU A 87 -15.09 0.10 -0.57
CA LEU A 87 -13.92 -0.12 0.28
C LEU A 87 -14.25 -0.01 1.77
N GLN A 88 -15.23 0.81 2.16
CA GLN A 88 -15.72 0.90 3.54
C GLN A 88 -16.36 -0.42 4.04
N THR A 89 -16.77 -1.30 3.15
CA THR A 89 -17.39 -2.59 3.50
C THR A 89 -16.43 -3.77 3.45
N LYS A 90 -15.18 -3.55 3.02
CA LYS A 90 -14.16 -4.58 2.82
C LYS A 90 -13.00 -4.43 3.80
N GLU A 91 -12.26 -5.51 4.04
CA GLU A 91 -10.96 -5.40 4.68
C GLU A 91 -9.95 -4.84 3.68
N THR A 92 -9.37 -3.68 3.97
CA THR A 92 -8.49 -2.97 3.04
C THR A 92 -7.04 -2.95 3.50
N ILE A 93 -6.13 -3.23 2.56
CA ILE A 93 -4.69 -3.07 2.70
C ILE A 93 -4.22 -2.20 1.53
N SER A 94 -3.68 -1.03 1.82
CA SER A 94 -3.29 -0.03 0.82
C SER A 94 -1.81 0.31 0.95
N ILE A 95 -1.02 -0.06 -0.05
CA ILE A 95 0.44 0.12 -0.09
C ILE A 95 0.80 0.99 -1.29
N TRP A 96 0.58 2.29 -1.18
CA TRP A 96 1.04 3.32 -2.12
C TRP A 96 1.34 4.63 -1.37
N CYS A 97 2.15 5.51 -1.96
CA CYS A 97 2.51 6.78 -1.34
C CYS A 97 1.28 7.63 -1.01
N HIS A 98 1.12 7.98 0.27
CA HIS A 98 0.00 8.76 0.81
C HIS A 98 -1.38 8.06 0.79
N SER A 99 -1.40 6.72 0.82
CA SER A 99 -2.65 5.98 0.98
C SER A 99 -3.35 6.26 2.32
N ASP A 100 -2.59 6.60 3.36
CA ASP A 100 -3.10 7.05 4.65
C ASP A 100 -3.93 8.34 4.55
N GLN A 101 -3.51 9.30 3.71
CA GLN A 101 -4.26 10.54 3.50
C GLN A 101 -5.58 10.29 2.77
N PHE A 102 -5.56 9.42 1.74
CA PHE A 102 -6.78 8.94 1.08
C PHE A 102 -7.71 8.27 2.09
N ALA A 103 -7.18 7.35 2.90
CA ALA A 103 -7.96 6.62 3.88
C ALA A 103 -8.56 7.53 4.98
N ARG A 104 -7.79 8.49 5.51
CA ARG A 104 -8.29 9.48 6.49
C ARG A 104 -9.38 10.36 5.92
N GLN A 105 -9.21 10.84 4.68
CA GLN A 105 -10.22 11.67 4.01
C GLN A 105 -11.56 10.97 3.89
N TYR A 106 -11.57 9.67 3.62
CA TYR A 106 -12.77 8.89 3.37
C TYR A 106 -13.14 7.93 4.51
N LYS A 107 -12.45 8.01 5.65
CA LYS A 107 -12.68 7.16 6.84
C LYS A 107 -12.66 5.66 6.49
N LEU A 108 -11.62 5.23 5.79
CA LEU A 108 -11.40 3.84 5.43
C LEU A 108 -10.57 3.17 6.52
N PRO A 109 -11.14 2.23 7.29
CA PRO A 109 -10.36 1.46 8.25
C PRO A 109 -9.44 0.49 7.50
N GLY A 110 -8.30 0.17 8.09
CA GLY A 110 -7.40 -0.83 7.53
C GLY A 110 -5.93 -0.46 7.63
N PHE A 111 -5.13 -1.25 6.93
CA PHE A 111 -3.68 -1.04 6.84
C PHE A 111 -3.35 -0.12 5.66
N HIS A 112 -2.62 0.95 5.93
CA HIS A 112 -2.27 1.96 4.95
C HIS A 112 -0.80 2.36 5.07
N THR A 113 -0.26 2.99 4.03
CA THR A 113 1.08 3.56 4.08
C THR A 113 1.05 5.07 3.81
N GLY A 114 1.89 5.80 4.53
CA GLY A 114 2.29 7.15 4.14
C GLY A 114 3.21 7.11 2.93
N MET A 115 4.13 8.07 2.83
CA MET A 115 5.18 7.99 1.83
C MET A 115 6.12 6.83 2.14
N ILE A 116 6.40 6.00 1.14
CA ILE A 116 7.39 4.92 1.20
C ILE A 116 8.54 5.29 0.25
N ILE A 117 9.75 5.36 0.79
CA ILE A 117 10.96 5.57 -0.01
C ILE A 117 11.27 4.27 -0.75
N SER A 118 11.18 4.28 -2.07
CA SER A 118 11.45 3.15 -2.95
C SER A 118 12.57 3.43 -3.96
N GLU A 119 12.94 4.69 -4.13
CA GLU A 119 13.97 5.13 -5.07
C GLU A 119 15.00 6.05 -4.40
N VAL A 120 16.22 6.10 -4.95
CA VAL A 120 17.32 6.94 -4.45
C VAL A 120 16.95 8.43 -4.45
N CYS A 121 16.24 8.89 -5.50
CA CYS A 121 15.82 10.29 -5.59
C CYS A 121 14.82 10.67 -4.49
N GLU A 122 13.92 9.76 -4.12
CA GLU A 122 13.01 9.96 -2.99
C GLU A 122 13.76 10.03 -1.67
N ALA A 123 14.74 9.12 -1.46
CA ALA A 123 15.59 9.13 -0.27
C ALA A 123 16.37 10.45 -0.16
N GLN A 124 16.94 10.95 -1.24
CA GLN A 124 17.64 12.23 -1.28
C GLN A 124 16.71 13.41 -0.96
N TYR A 125 15.49 13.39 -1.46
CA TYR A 125 14.49 14.43 -1.21
C TYR A 125 14.04 14.45 0.24
N VAL A 126 13.74 13.27 0.82
CA VAL A 126 13.17 13.14 2.16
C VAL A 126 14.23 13.23 3.25
N LEU A 127 15.36 12.54 3.07
CA LEU A 127 16.40 12.36 4.10
C LEU A 127 17.57 13.34 3.95
N SER A 128 17.55 14.23 2.96
CA SER A 128 18.38 15.40 2.70
C SER A 128 19.92 15.25 2.72
N LYS A 129 20.52 14.22 3.34
CA LYS A 129 21.97 14.10 3.53
C LYS A 129 22.50 12.66 3.59
N THR A 130 21.67 11.66 3.38
CA THR A 130 22.12 10.28 3.49
C THR A 130 22.52 9.78 2.11
N PRO A 131 23.83 9.49 1.85
CA PRO A 131 24.23 8.86 0.62
C PRO A 131 23.69 7.42 0.63
N LEU A 132 22.73 7.14 -0.23
CA LEU A 132 22.20 5.79 -0.44
C LEU A 132 22.52 5.36 -1.86
N THR A 133 22.95 4.13 -2.02
CA THR A 133 23.11 3.50 -3.33
C THR A 133 21.78 2.93 -3.81
N ALA A 134 21.67 2.71 -5.12
CA ALA A 134 20.51 2.04 -5.70
C ALA A 134 20.37 0.60 -5.16
N GLU A 135 21.47 -0.08 -4.88
CA GLU A 135 21.49 -1.43 -4.31
C GLU A 135 20.94 -1.45 -2.89
N GLU A 136 21.37 -0.55 -2.01
CA GLU A 136 20.87 -0.43 -0.63
C GLU A 136 19.37 -0.09 -0.60
N THR A 137 18.91 0.77 -1.52
CA THR A 137 17.51 1.12 -1.63
C THR A 137 16.68 -0.10 -2.08
N LEU A 138 17.16 -0.85 -3.09
CA LEU A 138 16.49 -2.05 -3.58
C LEU A 138 16.45 -3.16 -2.51
N ASP A 139 17.54 -3.37 -1.77
CA ASP A 139 17.58 -4.34 -0.67
C ASP A 139 16.57 -3.99 0.42
N ASN A 140 16.43 -2.71 0.72
CA ASN A 140 15.48 -2.22 1.68
C ASN A 140 14.02 -2.49 1.22
N MET A 141 13.73 -2.23 -0.05
CA MET A 141 12.42 -2.49 -0.65
C MET A 141 12.09 -3.98 -0.70
N ASN A 142 13.06 -4.81 -1.06
CA ASN A 142 12.88 -6.26 -1.04
C ASN A 142 12.59 -6.77 0.38
N LEU A 143 13.32 -6.27 1.38
CA LEU A 143 13.06 -6.61 2.79
C LEU A 143 11.66 -6.17 3.22
N PHE A 144 11.25 -4.93 2.88
CA PHE A 144 9.90 -4.44 3.17
C PHE A 144 8.84 -5.39 2.60
N ALA A 145 8.96 -5.72 1.30
CA ALA A 145 8.00 -6.59 0.64
C ALA A 145 7.98 -8.01 1.21
N ASP A 146 9.16 -8.58 1.54
CA ASP A 146 9.25 -9.91 2.14
C ASP A 146 8.63 -9.96 3.54
N VAL A 147 8.87 -8.95 4.37
CA VAL A 147 8.30 -8.87 5.72
C VAL A 147 6.79 -8.65 5.66
N VAL A 148 6.29 -7.78 4.78
CA VAL A 148 4.85 -7.60 4.57
C VAL A 148 4.23 -8.93 4.09
N GLY A 149 4.81 -9.57 3.07
CA GLY A 149 4.31 -10.82 2.50
C GLY A 149 4.23 -11.97 3.51
N LYS A 150 5.17 -12.01 4.47
CA LYS A 150 5.18 -12.99 5.57
C LYS A 150 3.97 -12.86 6.50
N HIS A 151 3.49 -11.63 6.72
CA HIS A 151 2.44 -11.35 7.70
C HIS A 151 1.08 -10.98 7.09
N ILE A 152 0.99 -10.83 5.77
CA ILE A 152 -0.18 -10.32 5.06
C ILE A 152 -1.45 -11.15 5.25
N ASP A 153 -1.32 -12.44 5.60
CA ASP A 153 -2.44 -13.36 5.87
C ASP A 153 -2.98 -13.24 7.31
N ASN A 154 -2.35 -12.45 8.16
CA ASN A 154 -2.82 -12.31 9.55
C ASN A 154 -4.28 -11.80 9.54
N PRO A 155 -5.22 -12.51 10.19
CA PRO A 155 -6.62 -12.10 10.24
C PRO A 155 -6.85 -10.84 11.06
N ASN A 156 -5.88 -10.46 11.90
CA ASN A 156 -5.90 -9.23 12.68
C ASN A 156 -4.90 -8.23 12.09
N LEU A 157 -5.41 -7.21 11.38
CA LEU A 157 -4.57 -6.21 10.71
C LEU A 157 -3.70 -5.40 11.68
N LEU A 158 -4.17 -5.15 12.90
CA LEU A 158 -3.38 -4.43 13.91
C LEU A 158 -2.19 -5.28 14.37
N GLU A 159 -2.39 -6.59 14.57
CA GLU A 159 -1.30 -7.50 14.90
C GLU A 159 -0.36 -7.68 13.70
N MET A 160 -0.89 -7.73 12.48
CA MET A 160 -0.10 -7.73 11.24
C MET A 160 0.84 -6.51 11.21
N GLN A 161 0.33 -5.31 11.44
CA GLN A 161 1.14 -4.09 11.48
C GLN A 161 2.25 -4.16 12.54
N ARG A 162 1.92 -4.62 13.75
CA ARG A 162 2.91 -4.76 14.84
C ARG A 162 4.04 -5.72 14.48
N LEU A 163 3.70 -6.87 13.89
CA LEU A 163 4.69 -7.86 13.44
C LEU A 163 5.56 -7.31 12.32
N ILE A 164 4.96 -6.63 11.33
CA ILE A 164 5.72 -5.98 10.26
C ILE A 164 6.67 -4.93 10.83
N ARG A 165 6.21 -4.02 11.68
CA ARG A 165 7.06 -2.98 12.30
C ARG A 165 8.17 -3.57 13.17
N LYS A 166 7.92 -4.71 13.82
CA LYS A 166 8.90 -5.42 14.65
C LYS A 166 9.97 -6.10 13.80
N GLU A 167 9.61 -6.75 12.70
CA GLU A 167 10.55 -7.50 11.86
C GLU A 167 11.26 -6.61 10.83
N TYR A 168 10.59 -5.60 10.30
CA TYR A 168 11.21 -4.56 9.48
C TYR A 168 12.02 -3.61 10.36
N ASN A 169 13.03 -4.19 11.05
CA ASN A 169 13.77 -3.56 12.14
C ASN A 169 15.22 -3.28 11.77
N ARG A 170 15.48 -2.70 10.60
CA ARG A 170 16.78 -2.10 10.30
C ARG A 170 16.87 -0.71 10.91
N TYR A 171 18.10 -0.28 11.21
CA TYR A 171 18.39 1.05 11.78
C TYR A 171 18.87 2.05 10.73
N ASP A 172 18.90 1.67 9.44
CA ASP A 172 19.17 2.61 8.38
C ASP A 172 18.03 3.62 8.23
N PRO A 173 18.31 4.85 7.79
CA PRO A 173 17.32 5.92 7.75
C PRO A 173 16.10 5.62 6.89
N VAL A 174 16.24 4.84 5.79
CA VAL A 174 15.12 4.46 4.92
C VAL A 174 14.19 3.49 5.61
N SER A 175 14.74 2.44 6.25
CA SER A 175 13.94 1.48 7.01
C SER A 175 13.20 2.14 8.17
N VAL A 176 13.86 3.05 8.88
CA VAL A 176 13.23 3.81 9.97
C VAL A 176 12.07 4.64 9.42
N PHE A 177 12.32 5.42 8.36
CA PHE A 177 11.29 6.25 7.73
C PHE A 177 10.12 5.41 7.24
N ASN A 178 10.37 4.37 6.45
CA ASN A 178 9.32 3.52 5.90
C ASN A 178 8.50 2.82 6.99
N ARG A 179 9.15 2.34 8.07
CA ARG A 179 8.49 1.72 9.21
C ARG A 179 7.54 2.68 9.93
N GLU A 180 7.92 3.94 10.09
CA GLU A 180 7.08 4.96 10.71
C GLU A 180 5.87 5.33 9.83
N ASN A 181 5.98 5.13 8.52
CA ASN A 181 4.91 5.34 7.56
C ASN A 181 4.01 4.10 7.32
N ILE A 182 4.09 3.09 8.18
CA ILE A 182 3.14 1.95 8.21
C ILE A 182 2.04 2.28 9.22
N ILE A 183 0.83 2.52 8.74
CA ILE A 183 -0.27 3.14 9.48
C ILE A 183 -1.46 2.18 9.56
N MET A 184 -2.10 2.11 10.71
CA MET A 184 -3.35 1.37 10.90
C MET A 184 -4.44 2.34 11.34
N LEU A 185 -5.53 2.46 10.56
CA LEU A 185 -6.63 3.36 10.85
C LEU A 185 -7.88 2.60 11.30
N ASP A 186 -8.61 3.22 12.23
CA ASP A 186 -9.96 2.80 12.61
C ASP A 186 -11.03 3.38 11.65
N ALA A 187 -12.30 3.08 11.92
CA ALA A 187 -13.44 3.56 11.14
C ALA A 187 -13.69 5.08 11.24
N ASP A 188 -13.03 5.76 12.17
CA ASP A 188 -13.07 7.22 12.29
C ASP A 188 -11.88 7.90 11.59
N GLY A 189 -10.95 7.12 11.03
CA GLY A 189 -9.73 7.59 10.39
C GLY A 189 -8.62 7.97 11.37
N LYS A 190 -8.70 7.47 12.62
CA LYS A 190 -7.66 7.68 13.63
C LYS A 190 -6.62 6.57 13.58
N ASP A 191 -5.37 6.93 13.89
CA ASP A 191 -4.28 5.96 13.98
C ASP A 191 -4.39 5.15 15.28
N LEU A 192 -4.61 3.84 15.13
CA LEU A 192 -4.74 2.92 16.27
C LEU A 192 -3.44 2.76 17.08
N VAL A 193 -2.28 3.05 16.49
CA VAL A 193 -0.99 2.97 17.20
C VAL A 193 -0.78 4.17 18.11
N GLU A 194 -1.27 5.34 17.76
CA GLU A 194 -1.17 6.53 18.63
C GLU A 194 -1.98 6.36 19.93
N GLU A 195 -3.15 5.74 19.87
CA GLU A 195 -3.95 5.48 21.08
C GLU A 195 -3.27 4.53 22.06
N ILE A 196 -2.53 3.52 21.59
CA ILE A 196 -1.80 2.57 22.45
C ILE A 196 -0.60 3.21 23.16
N CYS A 197 0.02 4.23 22.56
CA CYS A 197 1.13 4.96 23.17
C CYS A 197 0.68 5.98 24.23
N GLN A 198 -0.56 6.47 24.16
CA GLN A 198 -1.11 7.47 25.09
C GLN A 198 -1.69 6.84 26.40
N THR A 199 -1.93 5.54 26.41
CA THR A 199 -2.53 4.83 27.54
C THR A 199 -1.50 4.14 28.48
N LYS A 200 -0.21 4.43 28.32
CA LYS A 200 0.89 4.01 29.23
C LYS A 200 1.47 5.20 29.97
#